data_8be2b0102c744ba9fe11a6edfc6a6e74
#
_entry.id   8be2b0102c744ba9fe11a6edfc6a6e74
#
_cell.length_a   1.000
_cell.length_b   1.000
_cell.length_c   1.000
_cell.angle_alpha   90.00
_cell.angle_beta   90.00
_cell.angle_gamma   90.00
#
_symmetry.space_group_name_H-M   'P 1'
#
loop_
_entity.id
_entity.type
_entity.pdbx_description
1 polymer ?
#
loop_
_entity_poly.entity_id
_entity_poly.type
_entity_poly.pdbx_seq_one_letter_code
_entity_poly.pdbx_strand_id
1 'polypeptide(L)'
;DVLMLFDSWASAVPAAQRQWLVIDPARKIVNGLRDKGYEQPVIGFPKGIGEGLISYVEQSAVHAVGLDHGVDPVWVDRNLPKNFPVQGNLDPLSLLQAGPEMVKDIDHILDAFASRPHIFNLGHGITPPTPIEHVQLMLDQVRRCER
;
A
#
# COMPACT_ATOMS: atom_id res chain seq x y z
N ASP A 1 -9.06 14.83 5.40
CA ASP A 1 -7.73 14.86 4.76
C ASP A 1 -7.63 13.83 3.64
N VAL A 2 -7.58 12.52 3.95
CA VAL A 2 -7.48 11.40 2.99
C VAL A 2 -8.50 10.33 3.34
N LEU A 3 -9.10 9.70 2.33
CA LEU A 3 -9.97 8.55 2.49
C LEU A 3 -9.21 7.27 2.14
N MET A 4 -9.50 6.17 2.84
CA MET A 4 -8.90 4.88 2.53
C MET A 4 -9.98 3.83 2.26
N LEU A 5 -9.87 3.17 1.10
CA LEU A 5 -10.78 2.13 0.65
C LEU A 5 -10.10 0.76 0.84
N PHE A 6 -10.51 0.03 1.87
CA PHE A 6 -9.98 -1.30 2.16
C PHE A 6 -10.77 -2.38 1.43
N ASP A 7 -10.09 -3.21 0.66
CA ASP A 7 -10.60 -4.48 0.13
C ASP A 7 -9.69 -5.62 0.63
N SER A 8 -9.93 -6.05 1.86
CA SER A 8 -9.13 -7.07 2.54
C SER A 8 -9.26 -8.47 1.93
N TRP A 9 -10.27 -8.70 1.10
CA TRP A 9 -10.59 -9.97 0.48
C TRP A 9 -10.37 -10.00 -1.03
N ALA A 10 -9.77 -8.98 -1.61
CA ALA A 10 -9.50 -8.89 -3.05
C ALA A 10 -8.72 -10.10 -3.58
N SER A 11 -7.82 -10.69 -2.77
CA SER A 11 -7.07 -11.90 -3.12
C SER A 11 -7.95 -13.14 -3.32
N ALA A 12 -9.13 -13.20 -2.69
CA ALA A 12 -10.05 -14.33 -2.85
C ALA A 12 -10.81 -14.29 -4.18
N VAL A 13 -10.76 -13.15 -4.90
CA VAL A 13 -11.44 -12.99 -6.19
C VAL A 13 -10.58 -13.56 -7.32
N PRO A 14 -11.09 -14.52 -8.11
CA PRO A 14 -10.37 -15.04 -9.27
C PRO A 14 -10.00 -13.93 -10.26
N ALA A 15 -8.83 -14.02 -10.89
CA ALA A 15 -8.30 -12.99 -11.77
C ALA A 15 -9.31 -12.55 -12.86
N ALA A 16 -10.04 -13.50 -13.46
CA ALA A 16 -11.05 -13.20 -14.48
C ALA A 16 -12.26 -12.39 -13.97
N GLN A 17 -12.46 -12.31 -12.65
CA GLN A 17 -13.57 -11.61 -12.03
C GLN A 17 -13.17 -10.31 -11.33
N ARG A 18 -11.87 -10.00 -11.26
CA ARG A 18 -11.36 -8.82 -10.56
C ARG A 18 -11.90 -7.51 -11.12
N GLN A 19 -12.12 -7.45 -12.43
CA GLN A 19 -12.67 -6.24 -13.05
C GLN A 19 -13.98 -5.82 -12.40
N TRP A 20 -14.94 -6.72 -12.30
CA TRP A 20 -16.29 -6.36 -11.83
C TRP A 20 -16.49 -6.51 -10.32
N LEU A 21 -15.64 -7.28 -9.61
CA LEU A 21 -15.76 -7.46 -8.16
C LEU A 21 -14.81 -6.61 -7.33
N VAL A 22 -13.70 -6.11 -7.91
CA VAL A 22 -12.68 -5.33 -7.19
C VAL A 22 -12.53 -3.93 -7.80
N ILE A 23 -12.29 -3.85 -9.13
CA ILE A 23 -11.93 -2.58 -9.78
C ILE A 23 -13.16 -1.70 -9.99
N ASP A 24 -14.24 -2.23 -10.57
CA ASP A 24 -15.46 -1.46 -10.84
C ASP A 24 -16.16 -0.95 -9.58
N PRO A 25 -16.26 -1.71 -8.47
CA PRO A 25 -16.77 -1.19 -7.21
C PRO A 25 -15.93 -0.05 -6.65
N ALA A 26 -14.59 -0.17 -6.66
CA ALA A 26 -13.70 0.90 -6.24
C ALA A 26 -13.91 2.16 -7.07
N ARG A 27 -13.94 2.04 -8.39
CA ARG A 27 -14.21 3.16 -9.30
C ARG A 27 -15.57 3.81 -9.04
N LYS A 28 -16.63 3.03 -8.83
CA LYS A 28 -17.96 3.55 -8.51
C LYS A 28 -17.98 4.34 -7.21
N ILE A 29 -17.26 3.87 -6.18
CA ILE A 29 -17.15 4.59 -4.90
C ILE A 29 -16.44 5.92 -5.10
N VAL A 30 -15.26 5.90 -5.76
CA VAL A 30 -14.49 7.12 -5.99
C VAL A 30 -15.27 8.14 -6.81
N ASN A 31 -15.88 7.73 -7.91
CA ASN A 31 -16.70 8.61 -8.74
C ASN A 31 -17.93 9.15 -7.98
N GLY A 32 -18.62 8.29 -7.22
CA GLY A 32 -19.76 8.71 -6.39
C GLY A 32 -19.38 9.73 -5.29
N LEU A 33 -18.14 9.70 -4.80
CA LEU A 33 -17.63 10.76 -3.92
C LEU A 33 -17.47 12.08 -4.69
N ARG A 34 -16.90 12.04 -5.90
CA ARG A 34 -16.74 13.23 -6.76
C ARG A 34 -18.08 13.85 -7.16
N ASP A 35 -19.06 13.03 -7.52
CA ASP A 35 -20.43 13.47 -7.84
C ASP A 35 -21.12 14.19 -6.68
N LYS A 36 -20.72 13.88 -5.44
CA LYS A 36 -21.20 14.54 -4.22
C LYS A 36 -20.36 15.73 -3.76
N GLY A 37 -19.34 16.11 -4.51
CA GLY A 37 -18.46 17.24 -4.21
C GLY A 37 -17.35 16.97 -3.20
N TYR A 38 -17.08 15.70 -2.87
CA TYR A 38 -15.94 15.33 -2.03
C TYR A 38 -14.67 15.22 -2.88
N GLU A 39 -13.65 16.01 -2.57
CA GLU A 39 -12.41 16.07 -3.35
C GLU A 39 -11.21 15.40 -2.66
N GLN A 40 -11.38 14.87 -1.45
CA GLN A 40 -10.32 14.22 -0.70
C GLN A 40 -9.68 13.10 -1.53
N PRO A 41 -8.33 12.98 -1.51
CA PRO A 41 -7.64 11.85 -2.14
C PRO A 41 -8.12 10.52 -1.56
N VAL A 42 -8.18 9.51 -2.40
CA VAL A 42 -8.56 8.15 -2.00
C VAL A 42 -7.37 7.22 -2.21
N ILE A 43 -6.97 6.53 -1.16
CA ILE A 43 -6.00 5.42 -1.23
C ILE A 43 -6.79 4.13 -1.32
N GLY A 44 -6.58 3.34 -2.39
CA GLY A 44 -7.17 2.00 -2.49
C GLY A 44 -6.23 0.94 -1.94
N PHE A 45 -6.73 -0.04 -1.20
CA PHE A 45 -5.95 -1.15 -0.67
C PHE A 45 -6.58 -2.50 -1.09
N PRO A 46 -6.34 -2.96 -2.33
CA PRO A 46 -6.81 -4.26 -2.83
C PRO A 46 -5.81 -5.36 -2.42
N LYS A 47 -5.94 -5.87 -1.19
CA LYS A 47 -4.99 -6.80 -0.60
C LYS A 47 -4.81 -8.08 -1.42
N GLY A 48 -3.55 -8.41 -1.74
CA GLY A 48 -3.15 -9.69 -2.29
C GLY A 48 -3.52 -9.94 -3.77
N ILE A 49 -3.77 -8.88 -4.55
CA ILE A 49 -4.08 -9.05 -5.98
C ILE A 49 -2.84 -9.18 -6.89
N GLY A 50 -1.62 -9.02 -6.33
CA GLY A 50 -0.37 -9.16 -7.07
C GLY A 50 -0.31 -8.28 -8.33
N GLU A 51 -0.03 -8.88 -9.49
CA GLU A 51 0.02 -8.16 -10.78
C GLU A 51 -1.29 -7.45 -11.16
N GLY A 52 -2.42 -7.80 -10.54
CA GLY A 52 -3.68 -7.08 -10.69
C GLY A 52 -3.63 -5.62 -10.24
N LEU A 53 -2.59 -5.23 -9.48
CA LEU A 53 -2.33 -3.84 -9.12
C LEU A 53 -2.21 -2.92 -10.34
N ILE A 54 -1.67 -3.39 -11.45
CA ILE A 54 -1.53 -2.60 -12.67
C ILE A 54 -2.92 -2.13 -13.14
N SER A 55 -3.82 -3.07 -13.40
CA SER A 55 -5.18 -2.75 -13.84
C SER A 55 -5.97 -1.98 -12.78
N TYR A 56 -5.73 -2.27 -11.49
CA TYR A 56 -6.38 -1.54 -10.41
C TYR A 56 -5.99 -0.06 -10.40
N VAL A 57 -4.71 0.25 -10.50
CA VAL A 57 -4.20 1.63 -10.55
C VAL A 57 -4.73 2.37 -11.78
N GLU A 58 -4.77 1.72 -12.93
CA GLU A 58 -5.21 2.34 -14.18
C GLU A 58 -6.72 2.61 -14.24
N GLN A 59 -7.55 1.82 -13.53
CA GLN A 59 -8.98 1.78 -13.81
C GLN A 59 -9.87 2.07 -12.59
N SER A 60 -9.38 2.03 -11.36
CA SER A 60 -10.19 2.22 -10.16
C SER A 60 -10.48 3.68 -9.80
N ALA A 61 -9.80 4.62 -10.46
CA ALA A 61 -9.85 6.06 -10.18
C ALA A 61 -9.32 6.46 -8.78
N VAL A 62 -8.60 5.59 -8.07
CA VAL A 62 -7.92 5.94 -6.81
C VAL A 62 -6.72 6.85 -7.07
N HIS A 63 -6.30 7.62 -6.07
CA HIS A 63 -5.23 8.60 -6.17
C HIS A 63 -3.88 8.08 -5.68
N ALA A 64 -3.93 7.00 -4.89
CA ALA A 64 -2.78 6.26 -4.43
C ALA A 64 -3.19 4.80 -4.18
N VAL A 65 -2.22 3.89 -4.10
CA VAL A 65 -2.50 2.48 -3.79
C VAL A 65 -1.70 2.03 -2.57
N GLY A 66 -2.40 1.39 -1.64
CA GLY A 66 -1.79 0.64 -0.54
C GLY A 66 -1.31 -0.73 -1.02
N LEU A 67 -0.12 -1.08 -0.60
CA LEU A 67 0.57 -2.32 -0.95
C LEU A 67 0.57 -3.26 0.26
N ASP A 68 0.18 -4.51 0.07
CA ASP A 68 0.39 -5.52 1.10
C ASP A 68 1.84 -6.03 1.11
N HIS A 69 2.24 -6.65 2.21
CA HIS A 69 3.61 -7.12 2.42
C HIS A 69 4.02 -8.29 1.49
N GLY A 70 3.08 -8.90 0.79
CA GLY A 70 3.36 -9.97 -0.18
C GLY A 70 3.83 -9.47 -1.55
N VAL A 71 3.79 -8.15 -1.78
CA VAL A 71 4.21 -7.54 -3.05
C VAL A 71 5.66 -7.05 -2.94
N ASP A 72 6.49 -7.40 -3.91
CA ASP A 72 7.86 -6.92 -4.02
C ASP A 72 7.88 -5.42 -4.38
N PRO A 73 8.48 -4.53 -3.53
CA PRO A 73 8.56 -3.11 -3.81
C PRO A 73 9.33 -2.78 -5.09
N VAL A 74 10.34 -3.57 -5.45
CA VAL A 74 11.09 -3.39 -6.72
C VAL A 74 10.20 -3.70 -7.92
N TRP A 75 9.37 -4.75 -7.83
CA TRP A 75 8.38 -5.05 -8.87
C TRP A 75 7.37 -3.90 -9.03
N VAL A 76 6.86 -3.37 -7.92
CA VAL A 76 5.93 -2.22 -7.93
C VAL A 76 6.57 -1.01 -8.61
N ASP A 77 7.81 -0.68 -8.24
CA ASP A 77 8.51 0.45 -8.81
C ASP A 77 8.70 0.32 -10.33
N ARG A 78 8.91 -0.89 -10.83
CA ARG A 78 9.10 -1.15 -12.27
C ARG A 78 7.81 -1.15 -13.08
N ASN A 79 6.68 -1.54 -12.48
CA ASN A 79 5.46 -1.84 -13.24
C ASN A 79 4.35 -0.81 -13.06
N LEU A 80 4.34 -0.01 -11.98
CA LEU A 80 3.37 1.07 -11.82
C LEU A 80 3.91 2.42 -12.33
N PRO A 81 3.05 3.36 -12.75
CA PRO A 81 3.49 4.68 -13.19
C PRO A 81 4.33 5.37 -12.11
N LYS A 82 5.48 5.94 -12.49
CA LYS A 82 6.47 6.50 -11.54
C LYS A 82 5.93 7.65 -10.67
N ASN A 83 5.01 8.42 -11.19
CA ASN A 83 4.37 9.53 -10.48
C ASN A 83 3.14 9.10 -9.65
N PHE A 84 2.75 7.83 -9.70
CA PHE A 84 1.61 7.34 -8.93
C PHE A 84 2.04 7.01 -7.49
N PRO A 85 1.40 7.66 -6.48
CA PRO A 85 1.76 7.46 -5.09
C PRO A 85 1.45 6.04 -4.60
N VAL A 86 2.37 5.48 -3.81
CA VAL A 86 2.17 4.17 -3.16
C VAL A 86 2.31 4.30 -1.64
N GLN A 87 1.61 3.43 -0.91
CA GLN A 87 1.70 3.35 0.55
C GLN A 87 2.02 1.92 0.98
N GLY A 88 2.96 1.74 1.86
CA GLY A 88 3.35 0.43 2.43
C GLY A 88 4.86 0.27 2.42
N ASN A 89 5.39 -0.97 2.54
CA ASN A 89 4.64 -2.23 2.71
C ASN A 89 5.40 -3.20 3.64
N LEU A 90 5.95 -2.65 4.74
CA LEU A 90 6.69 -3.48 5.69
C LEU A 90 5.82 -4.62 6.24
N ASP A 91 6.39 -5.84 6.30
CA ASP A 91 5.71 -6.98 6.90
C ASP A 91 5.48 -6.73 8.41
N PRO A 92 4.24 -6.84 8.91
CA PRO A 92 3.96 -6.76 10.34
C PRO A 92 4.74 -7.77 11.19
N LEU A 93 5.13 -8.91 10.63
CA LEU A 93 5.99 -9.89 11.31
C LEU A 93 7.42 -9.39 11.45
N SER A 94 7.95 -8.67 10.47
CA SER A 94 9.25 -8.01 10.58
C SER A 94 9.25 -6.98 11.73
N LEU A 95 8.17 -6.19 11.84
CA LEU A 95 7.99 -5.27 12.96
C LEU A 95 7.86 -6.00 14.30
N LEU A 96 7.13 -7.11 14.36
CA LEU A 96 6.97 -7.92 15.58
C LEU A 96 8.32 -8.48 16.07
N GLN A 97 9.19 -8.90 15.14
CA GLN A 97 10.50 -9.45 15.46
C GLN A 97 11.53 -8.36 15.79
N ALA A 98 11.41 -7.20 15.14
CA ALA A 98 12.38 -6.09 15.19
C ALA A 98 13.82 -6.51 14.82
N GLY A 99 14.81 -5.70 15.22
CA GLY A 99 16.22 -6.03 15.03
C GLY A 99 16.76 -5.74 13.63
N PRO A 100 17.97 -6.29 13.30
CA PRO A 100 18.69 -5.95 12.08
C PRO A 100 17.95 -6.30 10.78
N GLU A 101 17.14 -7.34 10.77
CA GLU A 101 16.37 -7.74 9.57
C GLU A 101 15.24 -6.73 9.29
N MET A 102 14.53 -6.25 10.32
CA MET A 102 13.55 -5.17 10.14
C MET A 102 14.20 -3.92 9.54
N VAL A 103 15.42 -3.56 9.98
CA VAL A 103 16.15 -2.41 9.44
C VAL A 103 16.43 -2.61 7.95
N LYS A 104 16.90 -3.79 7.55
CA LYS A 104 17.13 -4.12 6.13
C LYS A 104 15.85 -4.06 5.29
N ASP A 105 14.75 -4.57 5.83
CA ASP A 105 13.45 -4.52 5.14
C ASP A 105 12.99 -3.09 4.93
N ILE A 106 13.14 -2.24 5.95
CA ILE A 106 12.81 -0.81 5.86
C ILE A 106 13.68 -0.13 4.80
N ASP A 107 15.00 -0.31 4.85
CA ASP A 107 15.92 0.28 3.90
C ASP A 107 15.62 -0.18 2.47
N HIS A 108 15.33 -1.47 2.27
CA HIS A 108 14.94 -2.02 0.98
C HIS A 108 13.67 -1.36 0.40
N ILE A 109 12.65 -1.15 1.22
CA ILE A 109 11.41 -0.48 0.81
C ILE A 109 11.68 0.98 0.43
N LEU A 110 12.43 1.71 1.29
CA LEU A 110 12.74 3.12 1.07
C LEU A 110 13.62 3.32 -0.18
N ASP A 111 14.59 2.45 -0.41
CA ASP A 111 15.45 2.49 -1.60
C ASP A 111 14.64 2.19 -2.87
N ALA A 112 13.76 1.18 -2.82
CA ALA A 112 12.92 0.83 -3.97
C ALA A 112 11.99 1.97 -4.39
N PHE A 113 11.47 2.74 -3.44
CA PHE A 113 10.54 3.83 -3.69
C PHE A 113 11.17 5.24 -3.67
N ALA A 114 12.50 5.35 -3.63
CA ALA A 114 13.22 6.63 -3.56
C ALA A 114 12.91 7.60 -4.71
N SER A 115 12.45 7.09 -5.87
CA SER A 115 12.17 7.88 -7.08
C SER A 115 10.67 8.16 -7.32
N ARG A 116 9.78 7.84 -6.34
CA ARG A 116 8.34 8.05 -6.45
C ARG A 116 7.71 8.62 -5.18
N PRO A 117 6.52 9.22 -5.25
CA PRO A 117 5.76 9.56 -4.05
C PRO A 117 5.45 8.31 -3.23
N HIS A 118 5.93 8.26 -1.99
CA HIS A 118 5.79 7.10 -1.12
C HIS A 118 5.35 7.52 0.29
N ILE A 119 4.37 6.80 0.83
CA ILE A 119 3.95 6.90 2.23
C ILE A 119 4.39 5.58 2.90
N PHE A 120 5.42 5.65 3.76
CA PHE A 120 5.83 4.46 4.49
C PHE A 120 4.73 3.97 5.44
N ASN A 121 4.45 2.68 5.39
CA ASN A 121 3.47 2.02 6.26
C ASN A 121 3.75 0.51 6.33
N LEU A 122 3.05 -0.18 7.21
CA LEU A 122 2.98 -1.64 7.18
C LEU A 122 2.14 -2.11 5.99
N GLY A 123 2.43 -3.30 5.48
CA GLY A 123 1.65 -3.95 4.43
C GLY A 123 0.37 -4.64 4.93
N HIS A 124 0.05 -4.51 6.21
CA HIS A 124 -1.19 -4.93 6.87
C HIS A 124 -1.32 -4.26 8.23
N GLY A 125 -2.43 -4.50 8.94
CA GLY A 125 -2.59 -4.05 10.31
C GLY A 125 -1.52 -4.61 11.24
N ILE A 126 -1.11 -3.80 12.23
CA ILE A 126 -0.16 -4.21 13.25
C ILE A 126 -0.69 -5.40 14.05
N THR A 127 0.16 -6.36 14.38
CA THR A 127 -0.23 -7.51 15.18
C THR A 127 -0.35 -7.12 16.67
N PRO A 128 -1.38 -7.60 17.39
CA PRO A 128 -1.61 -7.19 18.79
C PRO A 128 -0.42 -7.38 19.74
N PRO A 129 0.43 -8.43 19.62
CA PRO A 129 1.57 -8.63 20.50
C PRO A 129 2.80 -7.76 20.15
N THR A 130 2.73 -6.88 19.15
CA THR A 130 3.87 -6.03 18.77
C THR A 130 4.18 -5.03 19.89
N PRO A 131 5.41 -5.03 20.44
CA PRO A 131 5.84 -4.04 21.44
C PRO A 131 5.87 -2.62 20.87
N ILE A 132 5.48 -1.64 21.68
CA ILE A 132 5.49 -0.21 21.29
C ILE A 132 6.92 0.24 20.95
N GLU A 133 7.91 -0.28 21.63
CA GLU A 133 9.33 0.00 21.42
C GLU A 133 9.78 -0.37 20.00
N HIS A 134 9.21 -1.44 19.42
CA HIS A 134 9.50 -1.84 18.04
C HIS A 134 8.94 -0.84 17.02
N VAL A 135 7.75 -0.29 17.32
CA VAL A 135 7.16 0.79 16.51
C VAL A 135 8.06 2.02 16.55
N GLN A 136 8.59 2.37 17.73
CA GLN A 136 9.51 3.50 17.86
C GLN A 136 10.80 3.27 17.05
N LEU A 137 11.38 2.06 17.13
CA LEU A 137 12.57 1.70 16.34
C LEU A 137 12.32 1.81 14.83
N MET A 138 11.17 1.34 14.35
CA MET A 138 10.77 1.49 12.95
C MET A 138 10.67 2.96 12.54
N LEU A 139 9.99 3.79 13.34
CA LEU A 139 9.83 5.22 13.07
C LEU A 139 11.19 5.95 13.05
N ASP A 140 12.07 5.62 13.98
CA ASP A 140 13.42 6.20 14.04
C ASP A 140 14.24 5.83 12.81
N GLN A 141 14.14 4.58 12.33
CA GLN A 141 14.83 4.14 11.10
C GLN A 141 14.30 4.88 9.87
N VAL A 142 12.98 4.93 9.69
CA VAL A 142 12.36 5.64 8.56
C VAL A 142 12.77 7.11 8.52
N ARG A 143 12.75 7.80 9.67
CA ARG A 143 13.13 9.23 9.77
C ARG A 143 14.61 9.51 9.52
N ARG A 144 15.51 8.55 9.82
CA ARG A 144 16.93 8.68 9.49
C ARG A 144 17.20 8.66 7.99
N CYS A 145 16.32 8.02 7.24
CA CYS A 145 16.42 7.88 5.79
C CYS A 145 15.68 9.00 5.04
N GLU A 146 15.04 9.95 5.74
CA GLU A 146 14.50 11.18 5.11
C GLU A 146 15.67 11.97 4.49
N ARG A 147 15.81 11.85 3.16
CA ARG A 147 16.82 12.53 2.33
C ARG A 147 16.20 13.67 1.56
#